data_a80bf0991bab94ba39882beb4fa358ba
#
_entry.id   a80bf0991bab94ba39882beb4fa358ba
#
_cell.length_a   1.000
_cell.length_b   1.000
_cell.length_c   1.000
_cell.angle_alpha   90.00
_cell.angle_beta   90.00
_cell.angle_gamma   90.00
#
_symmetry.space_group_name_H-M   'P 1'
#
loop_
_entity.id
_entity.type
_entity.pdbx_description
1 polymer ?
#
loop_
_entity_poly.entity_id
_entity_poly.type
_entity_poly.pdbx_seq_one_letter_code
_entity_poly.pdbx_strand_id
1 'polypeptide(L)'
;MANLTVMLATYDGAATLPRLLGSLARQRPPTGGWKLVAVDNGGGAAGGAILREWSARLPLTLVTETRRGKSAALNTGLREVEGDLVVFTDDDVVPPADWLVSLRALADARPDYDIFGGAIEPIWPFDPPPWVLRCAPQAFFAWTQFDEGPVSPRMIWGPNMALRRKVLEGRRFLEDIGPDGTQSYPVGTETEFIVRAAEAGRRCWHAPDIVVGHIVKPHQLTERWLLQRAYNHARGARRILRSRRSGPRRAAGLGRALGQYGLARVASLTARLYGDFDAQFRAALAVKRIEGDLDERMSPRWRDNKLRGEEG
;
A
#
# COMPACT_ATOMS: atom_id res chain seq x y z
N MET A 1 3.71 -25.62 -14.31
CA MET A 1 3.06 -24.37 -13.84
C MET A 1 3.98 -23.70 -12.83
N ALA A 2 4.04 -22.38 -12.82
CA ALA A 2 4.87 -21.65 -11.86
C ALA A 2 4.33 -21.81 -10.45
N ASN A 3 5.21 -21.99 -9.44
CA ASN A 3 4.80 -22.12 -8.05
C ASN A 3 4.65 -20.77 -7.35
N LEU A 4 5.09 -19.67 -7.99
CA LEU A 4 5.02 -18.33 -7.45
C LEU A 4 4.51 -17.34 -8.52
N THR A 5 3.56 -16.47 -8.13
CA THR A 5 3.12 -15.36 -8.98
C THR A 5 3.53 -14.04 -8.35
N VAL A 6 4.24 -13.20 -9.12
CA VAL A 6 4.40 -11.78 -8.78
C VAL A 6 3.22 -11.00 -9.33
N MET A 7 2.58 -10.19 -8.51
CA MET A 7 1.42 -9.36 -8.86
C MET A 7 1.81 -7.88 -8.84
N LEU A 8 1.56 -7.22 -9.97
CA LEU A 8 1.83 -5.79 -10.18
C LEU A 8 0.61 -5.11 -10.78
N ALA A 9 0.19 -3.98 -10.23
CA ALA A 9 -0.75 -3.06 -10.88
C ALA A 9 -0.05 -1.72 -11.13
N THR A 10 -0.14 -1.20 -12.35
CA THR A 10 0.44 0.10 -12.71
C THR A 10 -0.59 1.00 -13.37
N TYR A 11 -0.54 2.30 -13.07
CA TYR A 11 -1.41 3.32 -13.65
C TYR A 11 -0.60 4.31 -14.52
N ASP A 12 0.44 4.91 -13.95
CA ASP A 12 1.32 5.90 -14.61
C ASP A 12 2.78 5.61 -14.22
N GLY A 13 3.18 4.35 -14.39
CA GLY A 13 4.48 3.85 -13.97
C GLY A 13 5.60 4.04 -15.00
N ALA A 14 5.40 4.78 -16.09
CA ALA A 14 6.37 4.87 -17.20
C ALA A 14 7.79 5.27 -16.76
N ALA A 15 7.92 6.11 -15.74
CA ALA A 15 9.21 6.58 -15.24
C ALA A 15 9.94 5.54 -14.35
N THR A 16 9.22 4.63 -13.67
CA THR A 16 9.77 3.70 -12.67
C THR A 16 9.71 2.25 -13.11
N LEU A 17 8.70 1.89 -13.89
CA LEU A 17 8.45 0.54 -14.38
C LEU A 17 9.65 -0.13 -15.08
N PRO A 18 10.45 0.54 -15.94
CA PRO A 18 11.64 -0.08 -16.55
C PRO A 18 12.67 -0.54 -15.52
N ARG A 19 12.79 0.19 -14.40
CA ARG A 19 13.73 -0.15 -13.32
C ARG A 19 13.27 -1.38 -12.54
N LEU A 20 11.97 -1.48 -12.24
CA LEU A 20 11.37 -2.68 -11.65
C LEU A 20 11.55 -3.89 -12.58
N LEU A 21 11.11 -3.78 -13.85
CA LEU A 21 11.16 -4.88 -14.81
C LEU A 21 12.60 -5.36 -15.05
N GLY A 22 13.55 -4.42 -15.13
CA GLY A 22 14.98 -4.75 -15.19
C GLY A 22 15.47 -5.49 -13.94
N SER A 23 14.96 -5.20 -12.76
CA SER A 23 15.28 -5.94 -11.53
C SER A 23 14.61 -7.32 -11.51
N LEU A 24 13.39 -7.44 -12.00
CA LEU A 24 12.69 -8.72 -12.14
C LEU A 24 13.38 -9.64 -13.16
N ALA A 25 13.92 -9.10 -14.25
CA ALA A 25 14.69 -9.88 -15.23
C ALA A 25 16.00 -10.45 -14.68
N ARG A 26 16.52 -9.90 -13.59
CA ARG A 26 17.72 -10.40 -12.90
C ARG A 26 17.42 -11.32 -11.72
N GLN A 27 16.13 -11.64 -11.47
CA GLN A 27 15.78 -12.53 -10.37
C GLN A 27 16.38 -13.92 -10.56
N ARG A 28 16.95 -14.47 -9.49
CA ARG A 28 17.22 -15.90 -9.40
C ARG A 28 15.88 -16.63 -9.30
N PRO A 29 15.57 -17.58 -10.18
CA PRO A 29 14.29 -18.26 -10.16
C PRO A 29 14.17 -19.13 -8.89
N PRO A 30 13.05 -19.02 -8.14
CA PRO A 30 12.79 -19.93 -7.03
C PRO A 30 12.46 -21.33 -7.54
N THR A 31 12.55 -22.32 -6.67
CA THR A 31 12.15 -23.70 -6.98
C THR A 31 10.71 -23.72 -7.48
N GLY A 32 10.50 -24.39 -8.63
CA GLY A 32 9.20 -24.45 -9.32
C GLY A 32 8.89 -23.23 -10.20
N GLY A 33 9.82 -22.29 -10.31
CA GLY A 33 9.67 -21.13 -11.20
C GLY A 33 8.68 -20.08 -10.70
N TRP A 34 8.55 -19.02 -11.48
CA TRP A 34 7.65 -17.90 -11.19
C TRP A 34 7.07 -17.29 -12.47
N LYS A 35 6.00 -16.53 -12.34
CA LYS A 35 5.42 -15.69 -13.39
C LYS A 35 5.12 -14.30 -12.87
N LEU A 36 5.03 -13.33 -13.78
CA LEU A 36 4.58 -11.98 -13.50
C LEU A 36 3.18 -11.79 -14.07
N VAL A 37 2.24 -11.36 -13.25
CA VAL A 37 0.96 -10.83 -13.68
C VAL A 37 1.02 -9.31 -13.52
N ALA A 38 1.09 -8.59 -14.62
CA ALA A 38 1.09 -7.13 -14.63
C ALA A 38 -0.24 -6.62 -15.16
N VAL A 39 -0.90 -5.76 -14.37
CA VAL A 39 -2.16 -5.15 -14.75
C VAL A 39 -1.92 -3.70 -15.15
N ASP A 40 -2.15 -3.39 -16.44
CA ASP A 40 -2.23 -2.02 -16.93
C ASP A 40 -3.61 -1.44 -16.58
N ASN A 41 -3.64 -0.46 -15.70
CA ASN A 41 -4.88 0.17 -15.23
C ASN A 41 -5.30 1.39 -16.08
N GLY A 42 -4.82 1.47 -17.32
CA GLY A 42 -5.28 2.47 -18.30
C GLY A 42 -4.77 3.89 -18.06
N GLY A 43 -3.65 4.05 -17.32
CA GLY A 43 -3.07 5.35 -16.99
C GLY A 43 -2.32 6.04 -18.13
N GLY A 44 -2.13 5.37 -19.24
CA GLY A 44 -1.44 5.94 -20.38
C GLY A 44 -0.93 4.88 -21.34
N ALA A 45 -0.78 5.22 -22.60
CA ALA A 45 -0.24 4.33 -23.63
C ALA A 45 1.20 3.88 -23.30
N ALA A 46 1.98 4.67 -22.55
CA ALA A 46 3.38 4.41 -22.26
C ALA A 46 3.60 3.18 -21.33
N GLY A 47 2.83 3.04 -20.25
CA GLY A 47 2.98 1.90 -19.33
C GLY A 47 2.68 0.56 -20.00
N GLY A 48 1.58 0.48 -20.72
CA GLY A 48 1.20 -0.70 -21.48
C GLY A 48 2.18 -1.04 -22.61
N ALA A 49 2.79 -0.03 -23.27
CA ALA A 49 3.82 -0.24 -24.27
C ALA A 49 5.09 -0.86 -23.67
N ILE A 50 5.55 -0.35 -22.53
CA ILE A 50 6.68 -0.89 -21.78
C ILE A 50 6.42 -2.35 -21.39
N LEU A 51 5.26 -2.65 -20.82
CA LEU A 51 4.91 -4.02 -20.42
C LEU A 51 4.91 -4.99 -21.62
N ARG A 52 4.40 -4.56 -22.79
CA ARG A 52 4.44 -5.38 -24.01
C ARG A 52 5.86 -5.63 -24.47
N GLU A 53 6.75 -4.64 -24.46
CA GLU A 53 8.15 -4.81 -24.80
C GLU A 53 8.84 -5.84 -23.89
N TRP A 54 8.54 -5.80 -22.59
CA TRP A 54 9.17 -6.70 -21.62
C TRP A 54 8.58 -8.10 -21.60
N SER A 55 7.45 -8.36 -22.24
CA SER A 55 6.85 -9.69 -22.33
C SER A 55 7.72 -10.73 -23.05
N ALA A 56 8.64 -10.28 -23.90
CA ALA A 56 9.63 -11.15 -24.55
C ALA A 56 10.81 -11.54 -23.62
N ARG A 57 10.98 -10.86 -22.48
CA ARG A 57 12.11 -11.02 -21.55
C ARG A 57 11.72 -11.59 -20.18
N LEU A 58 10.44 -11.56 -19.86
CA LEU A 58 9.90 -11.97 -18.57
C LEU A 58 8.76 -12.97 -18.78
N PRO A 59 8.53 -13.89 -17.84
CA PRO A 59 7.35 -14.76 -17.86
C PRO A 59 6.09 -13.95 -17.50
N LEU A 60 5.74 -12.98 -18.35
CA LEU A 60 4.77 -11.94 -18.12
C LEU A 60 3.41 -12.28 -18.76
N THR A 61 2.36 -12.25 -17.94
CA THR A 61 0.96 -12.15 -18.37
C THR A 61 0.50 -10.71 -18.21
N LEU A 62 0.22 -10.04 -19.33
CA LEU A 62 -0.31 -8.67 -19.33
C LEU A 62 -1.84 -8.71 -19.30
N VAL A 63 -2.40 -8.00 -18.34
CA VAL A 63 -3.85 -7.83 -18.15
C VAL A 63 -4.18 -6.34 -18.25
N THR A 64 -5.33 -6.00 -18.82
CA THR A 64 -5.83 -4.60 -18.85
C THR A 64 -7.07 -4.48 -17.97
N GLU A 65 -7.08 -3.47 -17.11
CA GLU A 65 -8.26 -3.06 -16.33
C GLU A 65 -8.55 -1.59 -16.61
N THR A 66 -9.72 -1.32 -17.21
CA THR A 66 -10.13 0.04 -17.64
C THR A 66 -10.78 0.85 -16.52
N ARG A 67 -11.32 0.19 -15.50
CA ARG A 67 -11.87 0.87 -14.31
C ARG A 67 -10.70 1.41 -13.48
N ARG A 68 -10.71 2.71 -13.24
CA ARG A 68 -9.65 3.34 -12.42
C ARG A 68 -9.65 2.80 -11.00
N GLY A 69 -8.46 2.49 -10.49
CA GLY A 69 -8.22 2.13 -9.11
C GLY A 69 -7.34 0.91 -8.93
N LYS A 70 -6.33 1.04 -8.06
CA LYS A 70 -5.39 -0.05 -7.74
C LYS A 70 -6.12 -1.32 -7.30
N SER A 71 -7.15 -1.19 -6.47
CA SER A 71 -7.92 -2.33 -5.97
C SER A 71 -8.68 -3.05 -7.08
N ALA A 72 -9.27 -2.32 -8.03
CA ALA A 72 -9.93 -2.91 -9.21
C ALA A 72 -8.90 -3.65 -10.08
N ALA A 73 -7.75 -3.04 -10.33
CA ALA A 73 -6.67 -3.67 -11.09
C ALA A 73 -6.17 -4.96 -10.42
N LEU A 74 -5.90 -4.92 -9.11
CA LEU A 74 -5.49 -6.12 -8.37
C LEU A 74 -6.56 -7.21 -8.45
N ASN A 75 -7.84 -6.88 -8.26
CA ASN A 75 -8.94 -7.85 -8.37
C ASN A 75 -9.03 -8.50 -9.75
N THR A 76 -8.75 -7.75 -10.80
CA THR A 76 -8.72 -8.29 -12.16
C THR A 76 -7.53 -9.21 -12.36
N GLY A 77 -6.33 -8.81 -11.90
CA GLY A 77 -5.13 -9.63 -11.97
C GLY A 77 -5.18 -10.91 -11.14
N LEU A 78 -5.92 -10.93 -10.03
CA LEU A 78 -6.10 -12.14 -9.20
C LEU A 78 -6.66 -13.35 -9.96
N ARG A 79 -7.32 -13.15 -11.10
CA ARG A 79 -7.84 -14.23 -11.94
C ARG A 79 -6.74 -15.01 -12.66
N GLU A 80 -5.58 -14.39 -12.84
CA GLU A 80 -4.42 -14.95 -13.55
C GLU A 80 -3.37 -15.54 -12.60
N VAL A 81 -3.66 -15.53 -11.28
CA VAL A 81 -2.72 -16.04 -10.26
C VAL A 81 -2.62 -17.55 -10.32
N GLU A 82 -1.38 -18.04 -10.36
CA GLU A 82 -1.02 -19.46 -10.28
C GLU A 82 -0.08 -19.71 -9.09
N GLY A 83 0.15 -21.00 -8.79
CA GLY A 83 1.04 -21.41 -7.70
C GLY A 83 0.40 -21.26 -6.32
N ASP A 84 1.21 -21.47 -5.30
CA ASP A 84 0.80 -21.47 -3.90
C ASP A 84 1.20 -20.19 -3.15
N LEU A 85 2.10 -19.37 -3.75
CA LEU A 85 2.59 -18.11 -3.18
C LEU A 85 2.39 -16.96 -4.17
N VAL A 86 1.81 -15.85 -3.70
CA VAL A 86 1.59 -14.63 -4.47
C VAL A 86 2.34 -13.49 -3.82
N VAL A 87 3.25 -12.89 -4.58
CA VAL A 87 4.10 -11.78 -4.15
C VAL A 87 3.57 -10.49 -4.77
N PHE A 88 3.20 -9.53 -3.94
CA PHE A 88 2.74 -8.22 -4.38
C PHE A 88 3.89 -7.22 -4.39
N THR A 89 3.88 -6.33 -5.35
CA THR A 89 4.83 -5.23 -5.48
C THR A 89 4.20 -4.05 -6.19
N ASP A 90 4.86 -2.89 -6.15
CA ASP A 90 4.47 -1.66 -6.83
C ASP A 90 5.42 -1.34 -7.98
N ASP A 91 5.00 -0.50 -8.93
CA ASP A 91 5.78 -0.16 -10.13
C ASP A 91 6.99 0.75 -9.87
N ASP A 92 7.17 1.18 -8.63
CA ASP A 92 8.31 1.98 -8.14
C ASP A 92 9.19 1.22 -7.13
N VAL A 93 9.18 -0.11 -7.19
CA VAL A 93 10.02 -0.98 -6.35
C VAL A 93 11.24 -1.50 -7.10
N VAL A 94 12.35 -1.69 -6.40
CA VAL A 94 13.61 -2.24 -6.93
C VAL A 94 14.02 -3.41 -6.02
N PRO A 95 13.59 -4.65 -6.33
CA PRO A 95 13.97 -5.82 -5.57
C PRO A 95 15.41 -6.28 -5.90
N PRO A 96 16.15 -6.87 -4.93
CA PRO A 96 17.43 -7.54 -5.17
C PRO A 96 17.23 -8.83 -5.96
N ALA A 97 18.31 -9.38 -6.51
CA ALA A 97 18.26 -10.55 -7.39
C ALA A 97 17.76 -11.84 -6.71
N ASP A 98 17.85 -11.93 -5.41
CA ASP A 98 17.44 -13.09 -4.60
C ASP A 98 16.07 -12.92 -3.90
N TRP A 99 15.38 -11.83 -4.19
CA TRP A 99 14.11 -11.49 -3.53
C TRP A 99 13.06 -12.63 -3.58
N LEU A 100 12.83 -13.20 -4.77
CA LEU A 100 11.83 -14.25 -4.93
C LEU A 100 12.26 -15.58 -4.29
N VAL A 101 13.55 -15.91 -4.34
CA VAL A 101 14.11 -17.08 -3.66
C VAL A 101 13.99 -16.95 -2.15
N SER A 102 14.28 -15.76 -1.62
CA SER A 102 14.20 -15.47 -0.19
C SER A 102 12.76 -15.53 0.34
N LEU A 103 11.80 -14.94 -0.39
CA LEU A 103 10.39 -15.03 -0.04
C LEU A 103 9.84 -16.47 -0.10
N ARG A 104 10.27 -17.27 -1.10
CA ARG A 104 9.89 -18.67 -1.20
C ARG A 104 10.45 -19.46 -0.02
N ALA A 105 11.75 -19.31 0.27
CA ALA A 105 12.41 -19.96 1.39
C ALA A 105 11.77 -19.59 2.76
N LEU A 106 11.45 -18.31 2.95
CA LEU A 106 10.74 -17.84 4.15
C LEU A 106 9.38 -18.52 4.29
N ALA A 107 8.60 -18.55 3.20
CA ALA A 107 7.29 -19.20 3.23
C ALA A 107 7.41 -20.69 3.55
N ASP A 108 8.38 -21.40 2.98
CA ASP A 108 8.60 -22.83 3.22
C ASP A 108 9.06 -23.08 4.68
N ALA A 109 9.90 -22.22 5.23
CA ALA A 109 10.39 -22.31 6.61
C ALA A 109 9.34 -21.93 7.68
N ARG A 110 8.24 -21.30 7.30
CA ARG A 110 7.19 -20.82 8.22
C ARG A 110 5.80 -21.33 7.82
N PRO A 111 5.53 -22.66 7.86
CA PRO A 111 4.26 -23.25 7.38
C PRO A 111 3.03 -22.74 8.17
N ASP A 112 3.23 -22.31 9.43
CA ASP A 112 2.16 -21.80 10.30
C ASP A 112 1.76 -20.34 9.99
N TYR A 113 2.44 -19.68 9.06
CA TYR A 113 2.15 -18.30 8.66
C TYR A 113 1.63 -18.26 7.20
N ASP A 114 0.76 -17.31 6.94
CA ASP A 114 0.07 -17.19 5.66
C ASP A 114 0.43 -15.90 4.91
N ILE A 115 0.89 -14.88 5.65
CA ILE A 115 1.13 -13.53 5.18
C ILE A 115 2.53 -13.12 5.60
N PHE A 116 3.34 -12.72 4.65
CA PHE A 116 4.74 -12.37 4.87
C PHE A 116 5.01 -10.94 4.39
N GLY A 117 5.78 -10.18 5.17
CA GLY A 117 6.29 -8.87 4.79
C GLY A 117 7.80 -8.85 4.89
N GLY A 118 8.47 -8.24 3.92
CA GLY A 118 9.87 -7.88 4.02
C GLY A 118 10.07 -6.40 4.34
N ALA A 119 11.33 -6.02 4.56
CA ALA A 119 11.70 -4.63 4.75
C ALA A 119 11.59 -3.83 3.46
N ILE A 120 11.31 -2.55 3.59
CA ILE A 120 11.22 -1.59 2.51
C ILE A 120 12.10 -0.40 2.88
N GLU A 121 13.02 -0.04 2.00
CA GLU A 121 13.91 1.12 2.18
C GLU A 121 13.68 2.16 1.09
N PRO A 122 13.65 3.45 1.41
CA PRO A 122 13.49 4.49 0.41
C PRO A 122 14.75 4.64 -0.46
N ILE A 123 14.56 4.68 -1.77
CA ILE A 123 15.56 5.14 -2.72
C ILE A 123 15.29 6.61 -2.97
N TRP A 124 16.05 7.48 -2.31
CA TRP A 124 15.88 8.91 -2.41
C TRP A 124 16.36 9.44 -3.77
N PRO A 125 15.65 10.42 -4.39
CA PRO A 125 16.09 11.03 -5.66
C PRO A 125 17.32 11.93 -5.49
N PHE A 126 17.52 12.44 -4.29
CA PHE A 126 18.63 13.23 -3.77
C PHE A 126 18.57 13.17 -2.24
N ASP A 127 19.57 13.71 -1.53
CA ASP A 127 19.56 13.77 -0.07
C ASP A 127 18.28 14.49 0.41
N PRO A 128 17.39 13.81 1.15
CA PRO A 128 16.13 14.41 1.56
C PRO A 128 16.38 15.59 2.49
N PRO A 129 15.59 16.67 2.38
CA PRO A 129 15.73 17.81 3.29
C PRO A 129 15.66 17.35 4.75
N PRO A 130 16.55 17.82 5.65
CA PRO A 130 16.61 17.34 7.03
C PRO A 130 15.28 17.43 7.80
N TRP A 131 14.45 18.44 7.51
CA TRP A 131 13.12 18.57 8.11
C TRP A 131 12.17 17.43 7.72
N VAL A 132 12.29 16.88 6.50
CA VAL A 132 11.49 15.73 6.06
C VAL A 132 11.78 14.52 6.96
N LEU A 133 13.06 14.23 7.21
CA LEU A 133 13.45 13.10 8.07
C LEU A 133 13.02 13.29 9.52
N ARG A 134 13.02 14.56 10.03
CA ARG A 134 12.60 14.85 11.41
C ARG A 134 11.10 14.89 11.61
N CYS A 135 10.32 15.24 10.59
CA CYS A 135 8.91 15.58 10.75
C CYS A 135 7.95 14.64 10.03
N ALA A 136 8.34 14.04 8.89
CA ALA A 136 7.46 13.16 8.13
C ALA A 136 7.46 11.75 8.71
N PRO A 137 6.28 11.12 8.90
CA PRO A 137 6.20 9.70 9.27
C PRO A 137 6.85 8.80 8.21
N GLN A 138 7.68 7.85 8.62
CA GLN A 138 8.36 6.90 7.74
C GLN A 138 7.37 6.12 6.85
N ALA A 139 6.18 5.81 7.37
CA ALA A 139 5.11 5.15 6.63
C ALA A 139 4.65 5.92 5.37
N PHE A 140 4.94 7.22 5.25
CA PHE A 140 4.60 7.98 4.04
C PHE A 140 5.44 7.57 2.84
N PHE A 141 6.64 7.08 3.11
CA PHE A 141 7.61 6.58 2.13
C PHE A 141 7.65 5.05 2.06
N ALA A 142 6.70 4.37 2.73
CA ALA A 142 6.69 2.93 2.93
C ALA A 142 7.97 2.40 3.61
N TRP A 143 8.69 3.22 4.36
CA TRP A 143 9.92 2.83 5.05
C TRP A 143 9.61 2.01 6.30
N THR A 144 10.07 0.75 6.32
CA THR A 144 9.85 -0.19 7.42
C THR A 144 11.11 -0.39 8.24
N GLN A 145 10.93 -0.46 9.57
CA GLN A 145 11.99 -0.76 10.53
C GLN A 145 11.38 -1.65 11.64
N PHE A 146 11.04 -2.90 11.26
CA PHE A 146 10.41 -3.85 12.19
C PHE A 146 11.34 -5.04 12.41
N ASP A 147 11.30 -5.62 13.61
CA ASP A 147 12.06 -6.82 13.95
C ASP A 147 11.51 -8.06 13.23
N GLU A 148 12.33 -9.10 13.14
CA GLU A 148 11.89 -10.41 12.66
C GLU A 148 10.86 -11.03 13.61
N GLY A 149 9.79 -11.57 13.06
CA GLY A 149 8.83 -12.32 13.87
C GLY A 149 7.37 -12.11 13.51
N PRO A 150 6.48 -12.61 14.39
CA PRO A 150 5.04 -12.36 14.28
C PRO A 150 4.74 -10.88 14.41
N VAL A 151 3.95 -10.33 13.46
CA VAL A 151 3.63 -8.90 13.46
C VAL A 151 2.14 -8.64 13.32
N SER A 152 1.73 -7.42 13.70
CA SER A 152 0.40 -6.92 13.39
C SER A 152 0.19 -6.87 11.87
N PRO A 153 -1.02 -7.21 11.35
CA PRO A 153 -1.32 -7.11 9.92
C PRO A 153 -1.11 -5.69 9.34
N ARG A 154 -1.11 -4.66 10.18
CA ARG A 154 -0.87 -3.27 9.76
C ARG A 154 0.60 -2.95 9.49
N MET A 155 1.51 -3.85 9.83
CA MET A 155 2.96 -3.70 9.64
C MET A 155 3.45 -4.36 8.34
N ILE A 156 2.57 -5.00 7.58
CA ILE A 156 2.89 -5.57 6.26
C ILE A 156 2.33 -4.65 5.18
N TRP A 157 3.18 -4.25 4.23
CA TRP A 157 2.85 -3.25 3.21
C TRP A 157 3.08 -3.78 1.80
N GLY A 158 2.22 -3.32 0.87
CA GLY A 158 2.12 -3.81 -0.50
C GLY A 158 3.42 -3.93 -1.30
N PRO A 159 4.35 -2.95 -1.22
CA PRO A 159 5.60 -3.02 -1.99
C PRO A 159 6.47 -4.26 -1.75
N ASN A 160 6.37 -4.90 -0.55
CA ASN A 160 7.13 -6.11 -0.21
C ASN A 160 6.27 -7.08 0.61
N MET A 161 5.26 -7.64 -0.03
CA MET A 161 4.28 -8.51 0.61
C MET A 161 4.15 -9.82 -0.15
N ALA A 162 4.12 -10.96 0.56
CA ALA A 162 3.79 -12.25 -0.01
C ALA A 162 2.66 -12.93 0.76
N LEU A 163 1.74 -13.55 0.04
CA LEU A 163 0.58 -14.24 0.58
C LEU A 163 0.54 -15.68 0.07
N ARG A 164 0.23 -16.63 0.94
CA ARG A 164 -0.19 -17.94 0.45
C ARG A 164 -1.50 -17.81 -0.32
N ARG A 165 -1.64 -18.54 -1.42
CA ARG A 165 -2.84 -18.47 -2.29
C ARG A 165 -4.15 -18.65 -1.52
N LYS A 166 -4.19 -19.51 -0.51
CA LYS A 166 -5.38 -19.73 0.33
C LYS A 166 -5.86 -18.47 1.07
N VAL A 167 -5.02 -17.43 1.20
CA VAL A 167 -5.43 -16.12 1.76
C VAL A 167 -6.33 -15.36 0.79
N LEU A 168 -6.17 -15.58 -0.50
CA LEU A 168 -6.91 -14.89 -1.56
C LEU A 168 -8.28 -15.55 -1.84
N GLU A 169 -8.46 -16.82 -1.47
CA GLU A 169 -9.68 -17.57 -1.74
C GLU A 169 -10.91 -16.91 -1.11
N GLY A 170 -11.93 -16.62 -1.92
CA GLY A 170 -13.16 -15.97 -1.50
C GLY A 170 -12.99 -14.51 -1.05
N ARG A 171 -11.82 -13.88 -1.30
CA ARG A 171 -11.54 -12.49 -0.90
C ARG A 171 -11.20 -11.62 -2.10
N ARG A 172 -11.59 -10.35 -1.99
CA ARG A 172 -11.25 -9.30 -2.94
C ARG A 172 -10.77 -8.06 -2.21
N PHE A 173 -9.96 -7.27 -2.88
CA PHE A 173 -9.62 -5.92 -2.44
C PHE A 173 -10.86 -5.03 -2.53
N LEU A 174 -11.09 -4.19 -1.52
CA LEU A 174 -12.19 -3.22 -1.55
C LEU A 174 -11.85 -2.09 -2.54
N GLU A 175 -12.71 -1.89 -3.54
CA GLU A 175 -12.44 -0.96 -4.64
C GLU A 175 -12.63 0.51 -4.25
N ASP A 176 -13.15 0.78 -3.07
CA ASP A 176 -13.30 2.12 -2.50
C ASP A 176 -12.12 2.54 -1.59
N ILE A 177 -11.08 1.73 -1.49
CA ILE A 177 -9.82 2.02 -0.78
C ILE A 177 -8.65 1.91 -1.77
N GLY A 178 -7.68 2.83 -1.64
CA GLY A 178 -6.47 2.88 -2.45
C GLY A 178 -6.51 3.95 -3.52
N PRO A 179 -5.41 4.10 -4.26
CA PRO A 179 -5.30 5.04 -5.37
C PRO A 179 -6.40 4.80 -6.41
N ASP A 180 -7.16 5.85 -6.71
CA ASP A 180 -8.30 5.87 -7.65
C ASP A 180 -8.13 6.90 -8.77
N GLY A 181 -6.93 7.46 -8.91
CA GLY A 181 -6.61 8.52 -9.86
C GLY A 181 -6.96 9.93 -9.37
N THR A 182 -7.51 10.08 -8.14
CA THR A 182 -7.71 11.38 -7.49
C THR A 182 -6.59 11.69 -6.50
N GLN A 183 -6.50 12.94 -6.04
CA GLN A 183 -5.54 13.33 -5.00
C GLN A 183 -6.01 12.95 -3.58
N SER A 184 -7.28 12.66 -3.39
CA SER A 184 -7.93 12.51 -2.07
C SER A 184 -8.51 11.11 -1.86
N TYR A 185 -7.73 10.07 -2.09
CA TYR A 185 -8.13 8.68 -1.86
C TYR A 185 -7.77 8.20 -0.45
N PRO A 186 -8.54 7.29 0.15
CA PRO A 186 -8.17 6.61 1.40
C PRO A 186 -7.02 5.63 1.15
N VAL A 187 -5.89 5.79 1.83
CA VAL A 187 -4.73 4.89 1.70
C VAL A 187 -4.99 3.59 2.46
N GLY A 188 -4.55 2.44 1.94
CA GLY A 188 -4.53 1.17 2.67
C GLY A 188 -5.19 -0.01 1.98
N THR A 189 -5.12 -0.08 0.66
CA THR A 189 -5.59 -1.21 -0.16
C THR A 189 -5.20 -2.55 0.45
N GLU A 190 -3.90 -2.80 0.57
CA GLU A 190 -3.35 -4.05 1.08
C GLU A 190 -3.57 -4.19 2.58
N THR A 191 -3.42 -3.11 3.35
CA THR A 191 -3.62 -3.12 4.81
C THR A 191 -5.04 -3.54 5.18
N GLU A 192 -6.05 -3.04 4.46
CA GLU A 192 -7.45 -3.44 4.67
C GLU A 192 -7.64 -4.93 4.42
N PHE A 193 -7.12 -5.40 3.28
CA PHE A 193 -7.19 -6.80 2.88
C PHE A 193 -6.53 -7.74 3.90
N ILE A 194 -5.30 -7.43 4.31
CA ILE A 194 -4.55 -8.24 5.28
C ILE A 194 -5.24 -8.23 6.66
N VAL A 195 -5.79 -7.11 7.07
CA VAL A 195 -6.51 -6.98 8.33
C VAL A 195 -7.74 -7.89 8.35
N ARG A 196 -8.55 -7.95 7.27
CA ARG A 196 -9.67 -8.90 7.16
C ARG A 196 -9.20 -10.36 7.13
N ALA A 197 -8.08 -10.63 6.46
CA ALA A 197 -7.50 -11.96 6.44
C ALA A 197 -7.05 -12.40 7.86
N ALA A 198 -6.40 -11.52 8.60
CA ALA A 198 -5.94 -11.80 9.97
C ALA A 198 -7.12 -11.99 10.94
N GLU A 199 -8.23 -11.27 10.79
CA GLU A 199 -9.48 -11.49 11.53
C GLU A 199 -10.10 -12.86 11.26
N ALA A 200 -9.86 -13.39 10.07
CA ALA A 200 -10.23 -14.76 9.71
C ALA A 200 -9.15 -15.81 10.10
N GLY A 201 -8.24 -15.46 11.02
CA GLY A 201 -7.25 -16.38 11.57
C GLY A 201 -5.95 -16.51 10.77
N ARG A 202 -5.71 -15.69 9.73
CA ARG A 202 -4.44 -15.72 9.00
C ARG A 202 -3.34 -15.02 9.80
N ARG A 203 -2.16 -15.65 9.88
CA ARG A 203 -1.04 -15.18 10.69
C ARG A 203 -0.02 -14.45 9.84
N CYS A 204 0.54 -13.36 10.38
CA CYS A 204 1.50 -12.48 9.72
C CYS A 204 2.90 -12.64 10.30
N TRP A 205 3.92 -12.67 9.41
CA TRP A 205 5.33 -12.70 9.77
C TRP A 205 6.08 -11.60 9.03
N HIS A 206 7.03 -10.95 9.69
CA HIS A 206 7.95 -9.98 9.09
C HIS A 206 9.38 -10.54 9.07
N ALA A 207 10.08 -10.33 7.94
CA ALA A 207 11.47 -10.72 7.73
C ALA A 207 12.28 -9.50 7.27
N PRO A 208 13.00 -8.83 8.19
CA PRO A 208 13.75 -7.61 7.89
C PRO A 208 14.90 -7.80 6.89
N ASP A 209 15.41 -9.03 6.76
CA ASP A 209 16.52 -9.34 5.85
C ASP A 209 16.08 -9.42 4.38
N ILE A 210 14.77 -9.49 4.11
CA ILE A 210 14.22 -9.46 2.74
C ILE A 210 13.89 -8.00 2.40
N VAL A 211 14.88 -7.28 1.88
CA VAL A 211 14.79 -5.84 1.65
C VAL A 211 14.48 -5.52 0.19
N VAL A 212 13.56 -4.59 -0.05
CA VAL A 212 13.38 -3.97 -1.37
C VAL A 212 13.57 -2.46 -1.29
N GLY A 213 14.11 -1.87 -2.36
CA GLY A 213 14.15 -0.41 -2.49
C GLY A 213 12.82 0.12 -3.03
N HIS A 214 12.31 1.21 -2.47
CA HIS A 214 11.12 1.92 -2.94
C HIS A 214 11.51 3.31 -3.43
N ILE A 215 11.29 3.61 -4.72
CA ILE A 215 11.69 4.86 -5.35
C ILE A 215 10.81 6.00 -4.84
N VAL A 216 11.42 6.94 -4.15
CA VAL A 216 10.76 8.18 -3.72
C VAL A 216 10.88 9.21 -4.85
N LYS A 217 9.74 9.79 -5.25
CA LYS A 217 9.68 10.80 -6.31
C LYS A 217 9.95 12.20 -5.73
N PRO A 218 10.61 13.14 -6.46
CA PRO A 218 10.97 14.46 -5.92
C PRO A 218 9.78 15.23 -5.31
N HIS A 219 8.61 15.17 -5.93
CA HIS A 219 7.42 15.85 -5.43
C HIS A 219 6.90 15.31 -4.08
N GLN A 220 7.28 14.07 -3.70
CA GLN A 220 6.90 13.45 -2.43
C GLN A 220 7.66 14.04 -1.23
N LEU A 221 8.74 14.81 -1.48
CA LEU A 221 9.52 15.52 -0.47
C LEU A 221 9.03 16.96 -0.22
N THR A 222 7.85 17.32 -0.75
CA THR A 222 7.27 18.65 -0.56
C THR A 222 6.26 18.69 0.57
N GLU A 223 6.16 19.82 1.28
CA GLU A 223 5.13 20.01 2.32
C GLU A 223 3.73 19.68 1.82
N ARG A 224 3.38 20.18 0.62
CA ARG A 224 2.05 19.95 0.01
C ARG A 224 1.72 18.47 -0.09
N TRP A 225 2.66 17.67 -0.60
CA TRP A 225 2.44 16.24 -0.76
C TRP A 225 2.32 15.52 0.61
N LEU A 226 3.21 15.86 1.55
CA LEU A 226 3.21 15.27 2.89
C LEU A 226 1.93 15.57 3.67
N LEU A 227 1.42 16.80 3.58
CA LEU A 227 0.15 17.19 4.18
C LEU A 227 -1.03 16.44 3.54
N GLN A 228 -1.06 16.32 2.21
CA GLN A 228 -2.07 15.53 1.51
C GLN A 228 -1.96 14.03 1.87
N ARG A 229 -0.74 13.52 1.99
CA ARG A 229 -0.51 12.13 2.39
C ARG A 229 -1.01 11.85 3.80
N ALA A 230 -0.80 12.78 4.75
CA ALA A 230 -1.34 12.70 6.11
C ALA A 230 -2.87 12.62 6.13
N TYR A 231 -3.54 13.46 5.36
CA TYR A 231 -4.98 13.44 5.17
C TYR A 231 -5.47 12.09 4.60
N ASN A 232 -4.85 11.60 3.54
CA ASN A 232 -5.20 10.35 2.88
C ASN A 232 -5.01 9.12 3.80
N HIS A 233 -3.90 9.08 4.57
CA HIS A 233 -3.67 8.03 5.56
C HIS A 233 -4.73 8.02 6.67
N ALA A 234 -5.13 9.18 7.16
CA ALA A 234 -6.17 9.28 8.19
C ALA A 234 -7.53 8.80 7.68
N ARG A 235 -7.88 9.15 6.44
CA ARG A 235 -9.08 8.61 5.77
C ARG A 235 -9.04 7.09 5.69
N GLY A 236 -7.92 6.52 5.19
CA GLY A 236 -7.76 5.08 5.08
C GLY A 236 -7.84 4.37 6.43
N ALA A 237 -7.12 4.86 7.44
CA ALA A 237 -7.17 4.32 8.79
C ALA A 237 -8.61 4.33 9.36
N ARG A 238 -9.36 5.43 9.13
CA ARG A 238 -10.75 5.52 9.55
C ARG A 238 -11.65 4.54 8.80
N ARG A 239 -11.46 4.38 7.49
CA ARG A 239 -12.24 3.46 6.67
C ARG A 239 -12.04 2.01 7.10
N ILE A 240 -10.81 1.58 7.32
CA ILE A 240 -10.47 0.26 7.85
C ILE A 240 -11.10 0.01 9.22
N LEU A 241 -11.17 1.03 10.09
CA LEU A 241 -11.82 0.91 11.39
C LEU A 241 -13.36 0.86 11.28
N ARG A 242 -13.94 1.52 10.28
CA ARG A 242 -15.40 1.57 10.08
C ARG A 242 -15.97 0.28 9.52
N SER A 243 -15.27 -0.38 8.61
CA SER A 243 -15.69 -1.69 8.08
C SER A 243 -15.89 -2.73 9.18
N ARG A 244 -15.32 -2.48 10.36
CA ARG A 244 -15.31 -3.37 11.54
C ARG A 244 -16.36 -3.05 12.63
N ARG A 245 -17.03 -1.88 12.58
CA ARG A 245 -17.91 -1.41 13.68
C ARG A 245 -19.31 -1.12 13.16
N SER A 246 -20.29 -1.91 13.60
CA SER A 246 -21.72 -1.61 13.50
C SER A 246 -22.23 -1.09 14.85
N GLY A 247 -23.07 -0.02 14.88
CA GLY A 247 -23.81 0.40 16.05
C GLY A 247 -23.64 1.87 16.51
N PRO A 248 -24.33 2.29 17.59
CA PRO A 248 -24.52 3.70 18.00
C PRO A 248 -23.29 4.42 18.55
N ARG A 249 -22.15 3.74 18.76
CA ARG A 249 -20.87 4.35 19.20
C ARG A 249 -20.26 5.35 18.20
N ARG A 250 -20.95 5.62 17.07
CA ARG A 250 -20.49 6.55 16.02
C ARG A 250 -20.57 8.01 16.44
N ALA A 251 -21.65 8.43 17.12
CA ALA A 251 -21.88 9.83 17.49
C ALA A 251 -20.90 10.33 18.56
N ALA A 252 -20.62 9.53 19.58
CA ALA A 252 -19.68 9.88 20.66
C ALA A 252 -18.24 10.13 20.15
N GLY A 253 -17.84 9.44 19.08
CA GLY A 253 -16.53 9.64 18.48
C GLY A 253 -16.39 10.92 17.64
N LEU A 254 -17.50 11.47 17.12
CA LEU A 254 -17.47 12.69 16.32
C LEU A 254 -17.21 13.93 17.19
N GLY A 255 -17.90 14.07 18.33
CA GLY A 255 -17.69 15.18 19.24
C GLY A 255 -16.22 15.26 19.74
N ARG A 256 -15.64 14.10 20.09
CA ARG A 256 -14.22 14.03 20.46
C ARG A 256 -13.31 14.47 19.30
N ALA A 257 -13.58 14.03 18.07
CA ALA A 257 -12.77 14.40 16.91
C ALA A 257 -12.86 15.91 16.59
N LEU A 258 -14.05 16.50 16.74
CA LEU A 258 -14.25 17.95 16.58
C LEU A 258 -13.49 18.75 17.67
N GLY A 259 -13.54 18.30 18.93
CA GLY A 259 -12.75 18.90 20.02
C GLY A 259 -11.24 18.82 19.75
N GLN A 260 -10.75 17.65 19.30
CA GLN A 260 -9.36 17.47 18.89
C GLN A 260 -8.97 18.39 17.71
N TYR A 261 -9.90 18.58 16.75
CA TYR A 261 -9.68 19.50 15.64
C TYR A 261 -9.50 20.95 16.12
N GLY A 262 -10.38 21.42 17.00
CA GLY A 262 -10.27 22.75 17.60
C GLY A 262 -8.93 22.95 18.29
N LEU A 263 -8.50 22.01 19.14
CA LEU A 263 -7.21 22.05 19.82
C LEU A 263 -6.03 22.04 18.84
N ALA A 264 -6.07 21.21 17.82
CA ALA A 264 -5.01 21.15 16.79
C ALA A 264 -4.93 22.46 15.97
N ARG A 265 -6.06 23.11 15.69
CA ARG A 265 -6.11 24.42 15.03
C ARG A 265 -5.47 25.52 15.92
N VAL A 266 -5.79 25.56 17.21
CA VAL A 266 -5.15 26.48 18.15
C VAL A 266 -3.64 26.21 18.21
N ALA A 267 -3.21 24.97 18.39
CA ALA A 267 -1.80 24.61 18.38
C ALA A 267 -1.10 25.02 17.07
N SER A 268 -1.77 24.89 15.93
CA SER A 268 -1.23 25.31 14.63
C SER A 268 -1.08 26.83 14.53
N LEU A 269 -2.01 27.60 15.09
CA LEU A 269 -1.90 29.07 15.16
C LEU A 269 -0.76 29.49 16.08
N THR A 270 -0.66 28.88 17.26
CA THR A 270 0.45 29.14 18.20
C THR A 270 1.81 28.81 17.57
N ALA A 271 1.91 27.66 16.88
CA ALA A 271 3.15 27.29 16.19
C ALA A 271 3.54 28.29 15.09
N ARG A 272 2.57 28.87 14.38
CA ARG A 272 2.83 29.93 13.38
C ARG A 272 3.36 31.22 13.98
N LEU A 273 2.97 31.55 15.21
CA LEU A 273 3.38 32.79 15.88
C LEU A 273 4.72 32.63 16.59
N TYR A 274 4.98 31.48 17.18
CA TYR A 274 6.10 31.29 18.11
C TYR A 274 6.98 30.06 17.77
N GLY A 275 6.56 29.18 16.86
CA GLY A 275 7.28 27.97 16.52
C GLY A 275 8.27 28.15 15.37
N ASP A 276 9.28 27.30 15.37
CA ASP A 276 10.12 27.09 14.20
C ASP A 276 9.38 26.34 13.08
N PHE A 277 10.04 26.15 11.95
CA PHE A 277 9.47 25.45 10.81
C PHE A 277 8.99 24.02 11.16
N ASP A 278 9.79 23.26 11.92
CA ASP A 278 9.47 21.89 12.30
C ASP A 278 8.19 21.82 13.15
N ALA A 279 8.03 22.74 14.11
CA ALA A 279 6.84 22.86 14.95
C ALA A 279 5.60 23.22 14.12
N GLN A 280 5.74 24.21 13.21
CA GLN A 280 4.67 24.63 12.30
C GLN A 280 4.21 23.47 11.40
N PHE A 281 5.15 22.73 10.81
CA PHE A 281 4.84 21.62 9.93
C PHE A 281 4.19 20.44 10.68
N ARG A 282 4.71 20.05 11.86
CA ARG A 282 4.09 19.01 12.70
C ARG A 282 2.66 19.36 13.12
N ALA A 283 2.42 20.63 13.47
CA ALA A 283 1.08 21.10 13.80
C ALA A 283 0.14 21.05 12.58
N ALA A 284 0.62 21.43 11.39
CA ALA A 284 -0.13 21.32 10.15
C ALA A 284 -0.45 19.85 9.79
N LEU A 285 0.51 18.93 9.97
CA LEU A 285 0.28 17.48 9.80
C LEU A 285 -0.82 16.97 10.73
N ALA A 286 -0.81 17.38 11.99
CA ALA A 286 -1.84 16.98 12.97
C ALA A 286 -3.22 17.47 12.54
N VAL A 287 -3.35 18.71 12.09
CA VAL A 287 -4.62 19.24 11.54
C VAL A 287 -5.08 18.41 10.35
N LYS A 288 -4.22 18.14 9.38
CA LYS A 288 -4.56 17.36 8.18
C LYS A 288 -5.00 15.93 8.48
N ARG A 289 -4.38 15.28 9.47
CA ARG A 289 -4.81 13.96 9.94
C ARG A 289 -6.21 13.98 10.52
N ILE A 290 -6.55 15.00 11.31
CA ILE A 290 -7.89 15.10 11.91
C ILE A 290 -8.92 15.47 10.82
N GLU A 291 -8.58 16.34 9.88
CA GLU A 291 -9.44 16.65 8.72
C GLU A 291 -9.79 15.37 7.94
N GLY A 292 -8.80 14.54 7.58
CA GLY A 292 -9.05 13.29 6.89
C GLY A 292 -9.91 12.30 7.68
N ASP A 293 -9.72 12.21 9.00
CA ASP A 293 -10.56 11.39 9.88
C ASP A 293 -12.01 11.90 9.93
N LEU A 294 -12.22 13.22 10.03
CA LEU A 294 -13.53 13.84 10.05
C LEU A 294 -14.26 13.66 8.72
N ASP A 295 -13.60 13.93 7.60
CA ASP A 295 -14.20 13.80 6.28
C ASP A 295 -14.65 12.37 6.00
N GLU A 296 -13.84 11.40 6.41
CA GLU A 296 -14.23 10.00 6.28
C GLU A 296 -15.37 9.61 7.22
N ARG A 297 -15.49 10.23 8.40
CA ARG A 297 -16.64 10.04 9.30
C ARG A 297 -17.94 10.57 8.70
N MET A 298 -17.87 11.67 7.96
CA MET A 298 -19.03 12.38 7.38
C MET A 298 -19.36 11.89 5.97
N SER A 299 -18.46 11.13 5.30
CA SER A 299 -18.64 10.70 3.92
C SER A 299 -19.89 9.82 3.74
N PRO A 300 -20.82 10.18 2.80
CA PRO A 300 -22.02 9.41 2.49
C PRO A 300 -21.73 8.12 1.70
N ARG A 301 -20.65 8.06 0.93
CA ARG A 301 -20.28 6.93 0.04
C ARG A 301 -20.24 5.56 0.72
N TRP A 302 -20.17 5.52 2.04
CA TRP A 302 -20.18 4.28 2.81
C TRP A 302 -21.57 3.68 3.01
N ARG A 303 -22.65 4.47 2.93
CA ARG A 303 -24.02 3.95 3.10
C ARG A 303 -24.45 3.06 1.94
N ASP A 304 -23.94 3.35 0.74
CA ASP A 304 -24.36 2.67 -0.49
C ASP A 304 -23.67 1.32 -0.71
N ASN A 305 -22.44 1.14 -0.19
CA ASN A 305 -21.70 -0.12 -0.37
C ASN A 305 -22.14 -1.26 0.57
N LYS A 306 -22.78 -0.96 1.69
CA LYS A 306 -23.35 -2.00 2.57
C LYS A 306 -24.56 -2.70 1.95
N LEU A 307 -25.26 -2.00 1.05
CA LEU A 307 -26.43 -2.54 0.35
C LEU A 307 -26.06 -3.38 -0.89
N ARG A 308 -24.81 -3.30 -1.36
CA ARG A 308 -24.31 -4.06 -2.52
C ARG A 308 -23.46 -5.28 -2.18
N GLY A 309 -23.15 -5.51 -0.91
CA GLY A 309 -22.28 -6.62 -0.46
C GLY A 309 -23.02 -7.84 0.09
N GLU A 310 -24.34 -7.85 0.08
CA GLU A 310 -25.17 -8.99 0.54
C GLU A 310 -25.85 -9.76 -0.62
N GLU A 311 -25.58 -9.38 -1.87
CA GLU A 311 -26.04 -10.15 -3.06
C GLU A 311 -24.84 -10.53 -3.91
N GLY A 312 -24.25 -11.73 -3.64
CA GLY A 312 -23.21 -12.31 -4.50
C GLY A 312 -22.48 -13.47 -3.86
#